data_33ce00dcc5211fac1ad65fbc207cec37
#
_entry.id   33ce00dcc5211fac1ad65fbc207cec37
#
_cell.length_a   1.000
_cell.length_b   1.000
_cell.length_c   1.000
_cell.angle_alpha   90.00
_cell.angle_beta   90.00
_cell.angle_gamma   90.00
#
_symmetry.space_group_name_H-M   'P 1'
#
loop_
_entity.id
_entity.type
_entity.pdbx_description
1 polymer ?
#
loop_
_entity_poly.entity_id
_entity_poly.type
_entity_poly.pdbx_seq_one_letter_code
_entity_poly.pdbx_strand_id
1 'polypeptide(L)'
;GMMLADHGARVIRVARQGSRDAAGRDVLSRNRERIEADLKSPEGIAAVRELAKTADGIIEGFRPGVMERLGLGPDVLLGDNPKLVYGRMTGWGQYGPLSQAAGHDINYISISGNLHGYGRPNEKPTPPTNAIGDFAGGGMMLSFGMVAGILNARSTGKGQVIDCAMTDGAAVIHAMQWGFRGMGAWEDTRGVNMLDTAAHFYDTYECADGTFISIGSIEPQFYALLREKAGLTDPAFDAQMDKSAWPSL
;
A
#
# COMPACT_ATOMS: atom_id res chain seq x y z
N GLY A 1 -8.44 0.65 8.62
CA GLY A 1 -9.37 1.15 9.68
C GLY A 1 -8.97 2.51 10.20
N MET A 2 -7.71 2.68 10.64
CA MET A 2 -7.20 3.94 11.18
C MET A 2 -7.48 5.14 10.26
N MET A 3 -7.08 5.07 9.00
CA MET A 3 -7.31 6.16 8.03
C MET A 3 -8.79 6.55 7.91
N LEU A 4 -9.69 5.56 7.85
CA LEU A 4 -11.12 5.83 7.78
C LEU A 4 -11.61 6.55 9.05
N ALA A 5 -11.13 6.13 10.22
CA ALA A 5 -11.46 6.76 11.49
C ALA A 5 -10.93 8.20 11.60
N ASP A 6 -9.70 8.46 11.14
CA ASP A 6 -9.12 9.80 11.09
C ASP A 6 -9.90 10.76 10.19
N HIS A 7 -10.64 10.24 9.21
CA HIS A 7 -11.50 10.99 8.30
C HIS A 7 -12.99 10.98 8.70
N GLY A 8 -13.29 10.64 9.96
CA GLY A 8 -14.62 10.79 10.55
C GLY A 8 -15.53 9.56 10.47
N ALA A 9 -15.05 8.42 9.98
CA ALA A 9 -15.81 7.18 10.06
C ALA A 9 -15.85 6.66 11.51
N ARG A 10 -16.99 6.21 11.97
CA ARG A 10 -17.10 5.42 13.20
C ARG A 10 -16.57 4.00 12.90
N VAL A 11 -15.43 3.66 13.42
CA VAL A 11 -14.79 2.36 13.20
C VAL A 11 -14.80 1.53 14.49
N ILE A 12 -15.49 0.39 14.45
CA ILE A 12 -15.55 -0.57 15.55
C ILE A 12 -14.58 -1.72 15.22
N ARG A 13 -13.58 -1.90 16.06
CA ARG A 13 -12.68 -3.04 15.99
C ARG A 13 -13.21 -4.18 16.84
N VAL A 14 -13.54 -5.28 16.20
CA VAL A 14 -13.85 -6.54 16.88
C VAL A 14 -12.55 -7.24 17.22
N ALA A 15 -12.26 -7.40 18.49
CA ALA A 15 -11.05 -8.02 19.01
C ALA A 15 -11.36 -9.35 19.69
N ARG A 16 -10.39 -10.26 19.69
CA ARG A 16 -10.50 -11.51 20.46
C ARG A 16 -10.56 -11.18 21.95
N GLN A 17 -11.41 -11.89 22.69
CA GLN A 17 -11.52 -11.76 24.13
C GLN A 17 -10.14 -11.97 24.80
N GLY A 18 -9.78 -11.08 25.73
CA GLY A 18 -8.52 -11.09 26.43
C GLY A 18 -7.27 -10.79 25.57
N SER A 19 -7.44 -10.44 24.29
CA SER A 19 -6.31 -9.98 23.48
C SER A 19 -5.82 -8.64 24.01
N ARG A 20 -4.53 -8.57 24.33
CA ARG A 20 -3.89 -7.30 24.65
C ARG A 20 -3.59 -6.61 23.33
N ASP A 21 -4.37 -5.59 23.01
CA ASP A 21 -3.82 -4.54 22.16
C ASP A 21 -2.63 -3.95 22.93
N ALA A 22 -1.62 -3.46 22.24
CA ALA A 22 -0.49 -2.77 22.86
C ALA A 22 -0.96 -1.47 23.55
N ALA A 23 -1.95 -1.60 24.39
CA ALA A 23 -2.66 -0.71 25.30
C ALA A 23 -2.26 0.78 25.11
N GLY A 24 -2.88 1.43 24.12
CA GLY A 24 -2.65 2.87 23.84
C GLY A 24 -1.30 3.21 23.22
N ARG A 25 -0.42 2.24 22.95
CA ARG A 25 0.88 2.45 22.29
C ARG A 25 0.86 2.16 20.79
N ASP A 26 -0.15 1.45 20.30
CA ASP A 26 -0.34 1.20 18.86
C ASP A 26 -1.08 2.37 18.21
N VAL A 27 -0.32 3.25 17.55
CA VAL A 27 -0.86 4.42 16.84
C VAL A 27 -1.86 4.03 15.74
N LEU A 28 -1.79 2.81 15.23
CA LEU A 28 -2.74 2.30 14.23
C LEU A 28 -4.11 2.02 14.83
N SER A 29 -4.22 1.97 16.16
CA SER A 29 -5.48 1.74 16.88
C SER A 29 -6.25 3.04 17.20
N ARG A 30 -5.67 4.21 16.94
CA ARG A 30 -6.30 5.50 17.27
C ARG A 30 -7.66 5.69 16.59
N ASN A 31 -8.53 6.45 17.26
CA ASN A 31 -9.85 6.84 16.77
C ASN A 31 -10.80 5.65 16.46
N ARG A 32 -10.50 4.46 16.97
CA ARG A 32 -11.36 3.28 16.82
C ARG A 32 -11.96 2.86 18.16
N GLU A 33 -13.24 2.55 18.13
CA GLU A 33 -13.88 1.86 19.25
C GLU A 33 -13.44 0.39 19.25
N ARG A 34 -13.34 -0.21 20.44
CA ARG A 34 -12.97 -1.62 20.59
C ARG A 34 -14.07 -2.37 21.33
N ILE A 35 -14.50 -3.48 20.75
CA ILE A 35 -15.35 -4.48 21.42
C ILE A 35 -14.65 -5.82 21.42
N GLU A 36 -15.01 -6.69 22.35
CA GLU A 36 -14.49 -8.06 22.41
C GLU A 36 -15.60 -9.03 22.00
N ALA A 37 -15.25 -9.98 21.13
CA ALA A 37 -16.12 -11.09 20.75
C ALA A 37 -15.29 -12.36 20.50
N ASP A 38 -15.80 -13.48 20.94
CA ASP A 38 -15.27 -14.79 20.56
C ASP A 38 -15.96 -15.29 19.29
N LEU A 39 -15.28 -15.17 18.15
CA LEU A 39 -15.79 -15.62 16.86
C LEU A 39 -15.90 -17.16 16.73
N LYS A 40 -15.54 -17.92 17.79
CA LYS A 40 -15.77 -19.35 17.86
C LYS A 40 -17.09 -19.70 18.60
N SER A 41 -17.70 -18.71 19.27
CA SER A 41 -18.98 -18.88 19.94
C SER A 41 -20.15 -18.38 19.07
N PRO A 42 -21.33 -19.02 19.16
CA PRO A 42 -22.53 -18.55 18.48
C PRO A 42 -22.88 -17.09 18.85
N GLU A 43 -22.69 -16.73 20.09
CA GLU A 43 -22.99 -15.38 20.61
C GLU A 43 -22.07 -14.32 19.99
N GLY A 44 -20.77 -14.62 19.87
CA GLY A 44 -19.80 -13.72 19.25
C GLY A 44 -20.07 -13.55 17.75
N ILE A 45 -20.42 -14.63 17.04
CA ILE A 45 -20.83 -14.57 15.64
C ILE A 45 -22.10 -13.74 15.49
N ALA A 46 -23.13 -13.99 16.32
CA ALA A 46 -24.39 -13.25 16.29
C ALA A 46 -24.17 -11.75 16.54
N ALA A 47 -23.29 -11.38 17.48
CA ALA A 47 -22.95 -9.98 17.76
C ALA A 47 -22.34 -9.28 16.54
N VAL A 48 -21.42 -9.95 15.82
CA VAL A 48 -20.83 -9.37 14.60
C VAL A 48 -21.86 -9.25 13.48
N ARG A 49 -22.74 -10.23 13.30
CA ARG A 49 -23.82 -10.16 12.32
C ARG A 49 -24.78 -9.00 12.60
N GLU A 50 -25.16 -8.77 13.87
CA GLU A 50 -26.01 -7.65 14.24
C GLU A 50 -25.35 -6.29 13.94
N LEU A 51 -24.04 -6.15 14.20
CA LEU A 51 -23.30 -4.95 13.81
C LEU A 51 -23.30 -4.77 12.28
N ALA A 52 -23.07 -5.85 11.52
CA ALA A 52 -23.01 -5.79 10.06
C ALA A 52 -24.33 -5.38 9.41
N LYS A 53 -25.50 -5.67 10.03
CA LYS A 53 -26.82 -5.26 9.50
C LYS A 53 -26.97 -3.76 9.35
N THR A 54 -26.27 -2.97 10.14
CA THR A 54 -26.37 -1.51 10.14
C THR A 54 -25.07 -0.81 9.72
N ALA A 55 -24.00 -1.57 9.49
CA ALA A 55 -22.73 -1.03 9.05
C ALA A 55 -22.75 -0.65 7.56
N ASP A 56 -22.04 0.41 7.18
CA ASP A 56 -21.75 0.71 5.77
C ASP A 56 -20.72 -0.27 5.19
N GLY A 57 -19.81 -0.79 6.01
CA GLY A 57 -18.78 -1.71 5.54
C GLY A 57 -18.17 -2.58 6.63
N ILE A 58 -17.59 -3.68 6.23
CA ILE A 58 -16.77 -4.56 7.07
C ILE A 58 -15.40 -4.76 6.40
N ILE A 59 -14.35 -4.83 7.21
CA ILE A 59 -12.98 -5.14 6.77
C ILE A 59 -12.49 -6.36 7.55
N GLU A 60 -11.97 -7.34 6.83
CA GLU A 60 -11.32 -8.50 7.42
C GLU A 60 -9.96 -8.78 6.77
N GLY A 61 -9.08 -9.47 7.46
CA GLY A 61 -7.74 -9.83 7.00
C GLY A 61 -7.37 -11.28 7.32
N PHE A 62 -8.35 -12.17 7.36
CA PHE A 62 -8.11 -13.60 7.54
C PHE A 62 -7.72 -14.26 6.20
N ARG A 63 -7.18 -15.46 6.30
CA ARG A 63 -6.96 -16.30 5.10
C ARG A 63 -8.29 -16.62 4.42
N PRO A 64 -8.29 -16.75 3.07
CA PRO A 64 -9.49 -17.11 2.31
C PRO A 64 -10.24 -18.31 2.90
N GLY A 65 -11.57 -18.20 2.98
CA GLY A 65 -12.46 -19.23 3.53
C GLY A 65 -12.61 -19.21 5.04
N VAL A 66 -11.87 -18.42 5.80
CA VAL A 66 -12.02 -18.36 7.26
C VAL A 66 -13.35 -17.73 7.67
N MET A 67 -13.69 -16.58 7.09
CA MET A 67 -14.95 -15.90 7.40
C MET A 67 -16.17 -16.71 6.95
N GLU A 68 -16.07 -17.43 5.86
CA GLU A 68 -17.11 -18.35 5.39
C GLU A 68 -17.35 -19.46 6.42
N ARG A 69 -16.29 -20.09 6.93
CA ARG A 69 -16.42 -21.15 7.97
C ARG A 69 -16.97 -20.63 9.28
N LEU A 70 -16.78 -19.33 9.58
CA LEU A 70 -17.35 -18.69 10.76
C LEU A 70 -18.82 -18.25 10.55
N GLY A 71 -19.39 -18.45 9.36
CA GLY A 71 -20.73 -17.95 9.03
C GLY A 71 -20.80 -16.42 8.90
N LEU A 72 -19.66 -15.77 8.66
CA LEU A 72 -19.51 -14.33 8.50
C LEU A 72 -18.96 -13.96 7.10
N GLY A 73 -19.02 -14.89 6.17
CA GLY A 73 -18.58 -14.67 4.79
C GLY A 73 -19.48 -13.67 4.04
N PRO A 74 -19.02 -13.18 2.87
CA PRO A 74 -19.73 -12.17 2.09
C PRO A 74 -21.17 -12.52 1.78
N ASP A 75 -21.44 -13.76 1.35
CA ASP A 75 -22.79 -14.20 0.97
C ASP A 75 -23.79 -14.06 2.13
N VAL A 76 -23.34 -14.38 3.35
CA VAL A 76 -24.18 -14.27 4.56
C VAL A 76 -24.42 -12.82 4.92
N LEU A 77 -23.35 -12.01 5.02
CA LEU A 77 -23.47 -10.64 5.51
C LEU A 77 -24.10 -9.70 4.47
N LEU A 78 -23.90 -9.93 3.17
CA LEU A 78 -24.60 -9.22 2.11
C LEU A 78 -26.07 -9.65 2.00
N GLY A 79 -26.38 -10.90 2.36
CA GLY A 79 -27.76 -11.35 2.53
C GLY A 79 -28.49 -10.64 3.67
N ASP A 80 -27.80 -10.41 4.81
CA ASP A 80 -28.33 -9.67 5.96
C ASP A 80 -28.41 -8.15 5.70
N ASN A 81 -27.45 -7.60 4.94
CA ASN A 81 -27.37 -6.18 4.58
C ASN A 81 -26.92 -6.01 3.11
N PRO A 82 -27.84 -5.91 2.16
CA PRO A 82 -27.51 -5.80 0.74
C PRO A 82 -26.70 -4.55 0.34
N LYS A 83 -26.58 -3.56 1.23
CA LYS A 83 -25.78 -2.34 1.01
C LYS A 83 -24.36 -2.44 1.58
N LEU A 84 -24.05 -3.51 2.30
CA LEU A 84 -22.75 -3.68 2.96
C LEU A 84 -21.63 -3.71 1.95
N VAL A 85 -20.54 -3.00 2.19
CA VAL A 85 -19.29 -3.14 1.45
C VAL A 85 -18.36 -4.05 2.25
N TYR A 86 -17.98 -5.17 1.65
CA TYR A 86 -17.19 -6.22 2.28
C TYR A 86 -15.74 -6.18 1.79
N GLY A 87 -14.83 -5.61 2.57
CA GLY A 87 -13.40 -5.49 2.25
C GLY A 87 -12.57 -6.66 2.76
N ARG A 88 -11.85 -7.32 1.87
CA ARG A 88 -10.99 -8.49 2.16
C ARG A 88 -9.54 -8.13 1.89
N MET A 89 -8.73 -8.07 2.93
CA MET A 89 -7.29 -7.79 2.85
C MET A 89 -6.51 -9.11 2.90
N THR A 90 -5.76 -9.39 1.85
CA THR A 90 -4.87 -10.56 1.81
C THR A 90 -3.53 -10.21 1.15
N GLY A 91 -2.56 -11.10 1.27
CA GLY A 91 -1.30 -10.95 0.52
C GLY A 91 -1.45 -11.28 -0.95
N TRP A 92 -2.21 -12.35 -1.26
CA TRP A 92 -2.21 -13.00 -2.58
C TRP A 92 -3.57 -13.01 -3.29
N GLY A 93 -4.61 -12.41 -2.69
CA GLY A 93 -5.99 -12.49 -3.17
C GLY A 93 -6.75 -13.72 -2.65
N GLN A 94 -8.03 -13.77 -3.00
CA GLN A 94 -8.93 -14.85 -2.57
C GLN A 94 -8.72 -16.15 -3.34
N TYR A 95 -8.10 -16.08 -4.52
CA TYR A 95 -7.97 -17.19 -5.46
C TYR A 95 -6.51 -17.39 -5.89
N GLY A 96 -6.25 -18.48 -6.58
CA GLY A 96 -4.94 -18.79 -7.13
C GLY A 96 -4.06 -19.64 -6.22
N PRO A 97 -2.90 -20.11 -6.72
CA PRO A 97 -2.08 -21.11 -6.04
C PRO A 97 -1.43 -20.62 -4.74
N LEU A 98 -1.28 -19.31 -4.57
CA LEU A 98 -0.69 -18.71 -3.38
C LEU A 98 -1.72 -18.22 -2.36
N SER A 99 -3.02 -18.25 -2.64
CA SER A 99 -4.07 -17.68 -1.79
C SER A 99 -4.03 -18.19 -0.34
N GLN A 100 -3.62 -19.43 -0.11
CA GLN A 100 -3.47 -20.05 1.21
C GLN A 100 -2.04 -19.98 1.77
N ALA A 101 -1.07 -19.47 0.99
CA ALA A 101 0.32 -19.39 1.41
C ALA A 101 0.54 -18.26 2.42
N ALA A 102 1.52 -18.45 3.30
CA ALA A 102 2.02 -17.37 4.14
C ALA A 102 2.88 -16.41 3.29
N GLY A 103 2.93 -15.15 3.69
CA GLY A 103 3.77 -14.14 3.08
C GLY A 103 3.78 -12.87 3.92
N HIS A 104 4.72 -12.01 3.62
CA HIS A 104 4.87 -10.68 4.18
C HIS A 104 5.10 -9.67 3.06
N ASP A 105 5.11 -8.38 3.36
CA ASP A 105 5.31 -7.28 2.42
C ASP A 105 6.39 -7.60 1.36
N ILE A 106 7.58 -7.98 1.80
CA ILE A 106 8.71 -8.27 0.91
C ILE A 106 8.40 -9.35 -0.14
N ASN A 107 7.56 -10.34 0.19
CA ASN A 107 7.16 -11.38 -0.75
C ASN A 107 6.16 -10.83 -1.77
N TYR A 108 5.21 -10.01 -1.33
CA TYR A 108 4.19 -9.39 -2.19
C TYR A 108 4.83 -8.45 -3.19
N ILE A 109 5.74 -7.57 -2.72
CA ILE A 109 6.44 -6.62 -3.60
C ILE A 109 7.51 -7.27 -4.48
N SER A 110 7.98 -8.48 -4.13
CA SER A 110 8.85 -9.27 -5.02
C SER A 110 8.09 -9.77 -6.24
N ILE A 111 6.92 -10.39 -6.02
CA ILE A 111 6.10 -10.95 -7.10
C ILE A 111 5.53 -9.84 -8.00
N SER A 112 5.13 -8.71 -7.42
CA SER A 112 4.65 -7.55 -8.19
C SER A 112 5.76 -6.79 -8.92
N GLY A 113 7.05 -7.13 -8.69
CA GLY A 113 8.19 -6.48 -9.35
C GLY A 113 8.68 -5.20 -8.68
N ASN A 114 7.96 -4.63 -7.73
CA ASN A 114 8.35 -3.39 -7.04
C ASN A 114 9.73 -3.49 -6.40
N LEU A 115 10.01 -4.60 -5.69
CA LEU A 115 11.26 -4.76 -4.94
C LEU A 115 12.49 -4.65 -5.85
N HIS A 116 12.38 -5.07 -7.10
CA HIS A 116 13.48 -5.00 -8.07
C HIS A 116 14.00 -3.56 -8.25
N GLY A 117 13.11 -2.56 -8.21
CA GLY A 117 13.45 -1.15 -8.41
C GLY A 117 14.11 -0.45 -7.22
N TYR A 118 14.12 -1.06 -6.03
CA TYR A 118 14.65 -0.41 -4.82
C TYR A 118 16.06 -0.84 -4.48
N GLY A 119 16.95 0.13 -4.28
CA GLY A 119 18.35 -0.06 -3.91
C GLY A 119 19.34 0.54 -4.93
N ARG A 120 20.62 0.39 -4.68
CA ARG A 120 21.69 0.88 -5.54
C ARG A 120 22.02 -0.09 -6.69
N PRO A 121 22.62 0.39 -7.79
CA PRO A 121 23.11 -0.50 -8.86
C PRO A 121 24.13 -1.50 -8.32
N ASN A 122 24.14 -2.69 -8.91
CA ASN A 122 25.07 -3.80 -8.55
C ASN A 122 24.94 -4.33 -7.11
N GLU A 123 23.91 -3.92 -6.38
CA GLU A 123 23.59 -4.43 -5.05
C GLU A 123 22.30 -5.26 -5.08
N LYS A 124 22.07 -6.05 -4.01
CA LYS A 124 20.78 -6.72 -3.84
C LYS A 124 19.67 -5.68 -3.59
N PRO A 125 18.43 -5.95 -4.01
CA PRO A 125 17.31 -5.05 -3.72
C PRO A 125 17.17 -4.75 -2.23
N THR A 126 16.86 -3.50 -1.89
CA THR A 126 16.65 -3.06 -0.52
C THR A 126 15.15 -2.83 -0.28
N PRO A 127 14.48 -3.61 0.59
CA PRO A 127 13.06 -3.41 0.84
C PRO A 127 12.81 -2.07 1.55
N PRO A 128 11.81 -1.28 1.10
CA PRO A 128 11.44 0.00 1.73
C PRO A 128 10.58 -0.24 2.97
N THR A 129 11.08 -1.01 3.94
CA THR A 129 10.33 -1.53 5.09
C THR A 129 9.10 -2.34 4.60
N ASN A 130 7.93 -2.14 5.21
CA ASN A 130 6.66 -2.71 4.75
C ASN A 130 5.71 -1.63 4.19
N ALA A 131 6.27 -0.57 3.61
CA ALA A 131 5.48 0.58 3.19
C ALA A 131 4.68 0.33 1.90
N ILE A 132 5.19 -0.49 0.99
CA ILE A 132 4.62 -0.66 -0.35
C ILE A 132 3.54 -1.72 -0.38
N GLY A 133 3.78 -2.94 0.13
CA GLY A 133 2.80 -4.02 0.12
C GLY A 133 1.73 -3.81 1.18
N ASP A 134 2.12 -3.77 2.46
CA ASP A 134 1.17 -3.73 3.58
C ASP A 134 0.40 -2.41 3.65
N PHE A 135 1.08 -1.27 3.55
CA PHE A 135 0.46 0.04 3.75
C PHE A 135 -0.10 0.65 2.46
N ALA A 136 0.71 0.86 1.43
CA ALA A 136 0.25 1.51 0.20
C ALA A 136 -0.64 0.58 -0.63
N GLY A 137 -0.11 -0.56 -1.07
CA GLY A 137 -0.84 -1.54 -1.89
C GLY A 137 -1.99 -2.24 -1.16
N GLY A 138 -1.87 -2.40 0.16
CA GLY A 138 -2.89 -2.98 1.01
C GLY A 138 -3.79 -1.95 1.68
N GLY A 139 -3.31 -1.37 2.77
CA GLY A 139 -4.11 -0.53 3.66
C GLY A 139 -4.76 0.68 3.00
N MET A 140 -4.01 1.42 2.17
CA MET A 140 -4.54 2.60 1.47
C MET A 140 -5.46 2.20 0.32
N MET A 141 -5.09 1.20 -0.48
CA MET A 141 -5.94 0.71 -1.59
C MET A 141 -7.27 0.16 -1.07
N LEU A 142 -7.26 -0.63 0.01
CA LEU A 142 -8.52 -1.09 0.60
C LEU A 142 -9.33 0.08 1.16
N SER A 143 -8.70 1.05 1.82
CA SER A 143 -9.43 2.22 2.34
C SER A 143 -10.10 3.01 1.21
N PHE A 144 -9.40 3.22 0.09
CA PHE A 144 -9.97 3.84 -1.11
C PHE A 144 -11.13 3.02 -1.67
N GLY A 145 -10.95 1.70 -1.84
CA GLY A 145 -11.99 0.80 -2.32
C GLY A 145 -13.23 0.80 -1.42
N MET A 146 -13.04 0.80 -0.09
CA MET A 146 -14.16 0.90 0.87
C MET A 146 -14.95 2.19 0.68
N VAL A 147 -14.30 3.35 0.59
CA VAL A 147 -14.99 4.63 0.39
C VAL A 147 -15.74 4.66 -0.94
N ALA A 148 -15.10 4.24 -2.03
CA ALA A 148 -15.72 4.17 -3.35
C ALA A 148 -16.91 3.20 -3.37
N GLY A 149 -16.76 2.02 -2.76
CA GLY A 149 -17.82 1.03 -2.63
C GLY A 149 -19.01 1.54 -1.80
N ILE A 150 -18.76 2.22 -0.68
CA ILE A 150 -19.81 2.81 0.16
C ILE A 150 -20.54 3.93 -0.59
N LEU A 151 -19.82 4.78 -1.32
CA LEU A 151 -20.44 5.82 -2.15
C LEU A 151 -21.37 5.20 -3.21
N ASN A 152 -20.91 4.15 -3.88
CA ASN A 152 -21.73 3.40 -4.83
C ASN A 152 -22.94 2.75 -4.15
N ALA A 153 -22.78 2.10 -3.00
CA ALA A 153 -23.86 1.47 -2.27
C ALA A 153 -24.92 2.47 -1.79
N ARG A 154 -24.50 3.68 -1.39
CA ARG A 154 -25.43 4.76 -1.01
C ARG A 154 -26.27 5.25 -2.18
N SER A 155 -25.72 5.28 -3.40
CA SER A 155 -26.43 5.73 -4.60
C SER A 155 -27.29 4.66 -5.25
N THR A 156 -26.83 3.39 -5.22
CA THR A 156 -27.48 2.28 -5.93
C THR A 156 -28.31 1.36 -5.04
N GLY A 157 -28.10 1.41 -3.73
CA GLY A 157 -28.65 0.46 -2.78
C GLY A 157 -27.97 -0.92 -2.78
N LYS A 158 -26.86 -1.08 -3.49
CA LYS A 158 -26.15 -2.36 -3.65
C LYS A 158 -24.72 -2.27 -3.13
N GLY A 159 -24.42 -3.09 -2.14
CA GLY A 159 -23.05 -3.32 -1.65
C GLY A 159 -22.24 -4.17 -2.62
N GLN A 160 -21.00 -4.44 -2.24
CA GLN A 160 -20.07 -5.24 -3.04
C GLN A 160 -18.96 -5.84 -2.19
N VAL A 161 -18.32 -6.87 -2.71
CA VAL A 161 -17.08 -7.42 -2.15
C VAL A 161 -15.89 -6.76 -2.83
N ILE A 162 -14.89 -6.39 -2.02
CA ILE A 162 -13.61 -5.85 -2.48
C ILE A 162 -12.53 -6.85 -2.08
N ASP A 163 -11.97 -7.55 -3.04
CA ASP A 163 -10.77 -8.38 -2.86
C ASP A 163 -9.54 -7.48 -3.06
N CYS A 164 -8.85 -7.19 -1.97
CA CYS A 164 -7.67 -6.32 -1.97
C CYS A 164 -6.44 -7.16 -1.65
N ALA A 165 -5.81 -7.72 -2.68
CA ALA A 165 -4.52 -8.37 -2.55
C ALA A 165 -3.39 -7.35 -2.49
N MET A 166 -2.51 -7.47 -1.50
CA MET A 166 -1.35 -6.57 -1.37
C MET A 166 -0.41 -6.66 -2.59
N THR A 167 -0.30 -7.83 -3.21
CA THR A 167 0.46 -8.02 -4.47
C THR A 167 -0.12 -7.19 -5.60
N ASP A 168 -1.44 -7.22 -5.79
CA ASP A 168 -2.11 -6.46 -6.85
C ASP A 168 -2.04 -4.97 -6.60
N GLY A 169 -2.29 -4.54 -5.36
CA GLY A 169 -2.16 -3.14 -4.98
C GLY A 169 -0.74 -2.62 -5.15
N ALA A 170 0.28 -3.41 -4.81
CA ALA A 170 1.66 -3.06 -5.06
C ALA A 170 1.94 -2.89 -6.57
N ALA A 171 1.41 -3.78 -7.42
CA ALA A 171 1.54 -3.63 -8.87
C ALA A 171 0.90 -2.33 -9.38
N VAL A 172 -0.25 -1.94 -8.84
CA VAL A 172 -0.91 -0.66 -9.17
C VAL A 172 -0.06 0.55 -8.74
N ILE A 173 0.56 0.51 -7.55
CA ILE A 173 1.48 1.56 -7.09
C ILE A 173 2.66 1.74 -8.06
N HIS A 174 3.07 0.69 -8.74
CA HIS A 174 4.18 0.68 -9.71
C HIS A 174 3.72 0.93 -11.18
N ALA A 175 2.48 1.33 -11.38
CA ALA A 175 1.87 1.47 -12.71
C ALA A 175 2.65 2.40 -13.64
N MET A 176 3.23 3.49 -13.10
CA MET A 176 4.03 4.44 -13.90
C MET A 176 5.29 3.74 -14.47
N GLN A 177 6.01 2.99 -13.66
CA GLN A 177 7.22 2.25 -14.08
C GLN A 177 6.87 1.18 -15.12
N TRP A 178 5.75 0.46 -14.93
CA TRP A 178 5.25 -0.49 -15.94
C TRP A 178 4.91 0.20 -17.25
N GLY A 179 4.28 1.39 -17.18
CA GLY A 179 4.00 2.21 -18.35
C GLY A 179 5.27 2.65 -19.07
N PHE A 180 6.24 3.18 -18.35
CA PHE A 180 7.54 3.59 -18.92
C PHE A 180 8.30 2.42 -19.54
N ARG A 181 8.29 1.24 -18.88
CA ARG A 181 8.89 0.03 -19.43
C ARG A 181 8.20 -0.38 -20.73
N GLY A 182 6.86 -0.36 -20.78
CA GLY A 182 6.09 -0.66 -21.99
C GLY A 182 6.37 0.28 -23.16
N MET A 183 6.71 1.53 -22.87
CA MET A 183 7.09 2.54 -23.87
C MET A 183 8.59 2.53 -24.24
N GLY A 184 9.40 1.66 -23.62
CA GLY A 184 10.85 1.66 -23.81
C GLY A 184 11.60 2.81 -23.10
N ALA A 185 10.92 3.54 -22.19
CA ALA A 185 11.50 4.66 -21.44
C ALA A 185 12.05 4.25 -20.06
N TRP A 186 11.95 2.97 -19.70
CA TRP A 186 12.50 2.40 -18.47
C TRP A 186 13.25 1.12 -18.77
N GLU A 187 14.51 1.05 -18.36
CA GLU A 187 15.32 -0.15 -18.45
C GLU A 187 15.11 -1.05 -17.25
N ASP A 188 15.08 -2.37 -17.50
CA ASP A 188 14.93 -3.39 -16.45
C ASP A 188 16.28 -3.67 -15.76
N THR A 189 16.92 -2.59 -15.37
CA THR A 189 18.18 -2.60 -14.61
C THR A 189 18.07 -1.51 -13.56
N ARG A 190 18.29 -1.85 -12.29
CA ARG A 190 18.22 -0.90 -11.19
C ARG A 190 19.35 0.11 -11.24
N GLY A 191 19.05 1.37 -10.93
CA GLY A 191 20.05 2.44 -10.83
C GLY A 191 20.55 2.96 -12.16
N VAL A 192 19.81 2.73 -13.26
CA VAL A 192 20.15 3.26 -14.59
C VAL A 192 19.06 4.15 -15.17
N ASN A 193 17.96 4.36 -14.45
CA ASN A 193 16.85 5.20 -14.87
C ASN A 193 16.85 6.54 -14.10
N MET A 194 16.13 7.50 -14.60
CA MET A 194 16.12 8.85 -14.01
C MET A 194 15.67 8.88 -12.55
N LEU A 195 14.64 8.09 -12.20
CA LEU A 195 14.02 8.12 -10.88
C LEU A 195 14.55 7.03 -9.92
N ASP A 196 15.53 6.25 -10.34
CA ASP A 196 16.11 5.18 -9.54
C ASP A 196 17.60 5.39 -9.25
N THR A 197 17.99 6.68 -9.11
CA THR A 197 19.33 7.12 -8.71
C THR A 197 20.42 7.18 -9.80
N ALA A 198 20.07 7.00 -11.10
CA ALA A 198 21.06 7.17 -12.16
C ALA A 198 21.35 8.65 -12.45
N ALA A 199 20.34 9.51 -12.36
CA ALA A 199 20.50 10.92 -12.69
C ALA A 199 21.10 11.70 -11.52
N HIS A 200 22.20 12.40 -11.77
CA HIS A 200 22.89 13.23 -10.76
C HIS A 200 21.98 14.31 -10.14
N PHE A 201 20.90 14.68 -10.78
CA PHE A 201 19.91 15.65 -10.27
C PHE A 201 18.71 14.97 -9.58
N TYR A 202 18.74 13.63 -9.40
CA TYR A 202 17.69 12.86 -8.71
C TYR A 202 18.31 11.74 -7.88
N ASP A 203 18.98 12.09 -6.79
CA ASP A 203 19.63 11.15 -5.88
C ASP A 203 19.82 11.75 -4.48
N THR A 204 20.43 10.96 -3.60
CA THR A 204 20.88 11.35 -2.27
C THR A 204 22.38 11.46 -2.21
N TYR A 205 22.89 12.46 -1.48
CA TYR A 205 24.32 12.77 -1.37
C TYR A 205 24.71 12.90 0.10
N GLU A 206 25.91 12.41 0.43
CA GLU A 206 26.50 12.58 1.75
C GLU A 206 27.12 13.96 1.88
N CYS A 207 26.82 14.65 2.96
CA CYS A 207 27.39 15.94 3.32
C CYS A 207 28.71 15.76 4.09
N ALA A 208 29.50 16.84 4.18
CA ALA A 208 30.79 16.84 4.89
C ALA A 208 30.68 16.47 6.38
N ASP A 209 29.53 16.62 6.99
CA ASP A 209 29.25 16.27 8.39
C ASP A 209 28.69 14.84 8.56
N GLY A 210 28.64 14.05 7.48
CA GLY A 210 28.09 12.67 7.48
C GLY A 210 26.58 12.60 7.46
N THR A 211 25.85 13.71 7.33
CA THR A 211 24.41 13.70 7.06
C THR A 211 24.12 13.53 5.57
N PHE A 212 22.86 13.41 5.20
CA PHE A 212 22.46 13.20 3.81
C PHE A 212 21.47 14.27 3.36
N ILE A 213 21.61 14.68 2.09
CA ILE A 213 20.62 15.50 1.39
C ILE A 213 20.01 14.69 0.25
N SER A 214 18.83 15.08 -0.18
CA SER A 214 18.20 14.56 -1.39
C SER A 214 18.05 15.70 -2.41
N ILE A 215 18.32 15.38 -3.66
CA ILE A 215 18.17 16.29 -4.81
C ILE A 215 17.10 15.70 -5.72
N GLY A 216 16.19 16.56 -6.22
CA GLY A 216 15.12 16.17 -7.13
C GLY A 216 14.82 17.28 -8.14
N SER A 217 15.87 17.87 -8.74
CA SER A 217 15.78 19.06 -9.62
C SER A 217 15.58 18.66 -11.07
N ILE A 218 14.41 18.09 -11.38
CA ILE A 218 14.11 17.54 -12.72
C ILE A 218 13.85 18.66 -13.72
N GLU A 219 13.03 19.66 -13.35
CA GLU A 219 12.63 20.76 -14.25
C GLU A 219 13.81 21.70 -14.50
N PRO A 220 13.95 22.25 -15.72
CA PRO A 220 15.11 23.08 -16.10
C PRO A 220 15.39 24.25 -15.18
N GLN A 221 14.36 24.92 -14.67
CA GLN A 221 14.52 26.06 -13.75
C GLN A 221 15.06 25.62 -12.40
N PHE A 222 14.67 24.45 -11.89
CA PHE A 222 15.19 23.92 -10.63
C PHE A 222 16.60 23.35 -10.80
N TYR A 223 16.90 22.79 -11.96
CA TYR A 223 18.25 22.35 -12.29
C TYR A 223 19.21 23.54 -12.41
N ALA A 224 18.79 24.62 -13.06
CA ALA A 224 19.60 25.86 -13.11
C ALA A 224 19.90 26.41 -11.70
N LEU A 225 18.90 26.39 -10.81
CA LEU A 225 19.07 26.81 -9.43
C LEU A 225 19.99 25.86 -8.65
N LEU A 226 19.90 24.55 -8.86
CA LEU A 226 20.83 23.58 -8.28
C LEU A 226 22.27 23.91 -8.70
N ARG A 227 22.50 24.10 -10.00
CA ARG A 227 23.84 24.45 -10.53
C ARG A 227 24.38 25.71 -9.91
N GLU A 228 23.57 26.77 -9.80
CA GLU A 228 23.94 28.04 -9.16
C GLU A 228 24.32 27.83 -7.69
N LYS A 229 23.46 27.17 -6.91
CA LYS A 229 23.66 27.01 -5.46
C LYS A 229 24.79 26.04 -5.10
N ALA A 230 24.99 24.99 -5.89
CA ALA A 230 26.06 24.03 -5.69
C ALA A 230 27.38 24.39 -6.41
N GLY A 231 27.39 25.48 -7.18
CA GLY A 231 28.59 25.93 -7.91
C GLY A 231 29.00 24.97 -9.04
N LEU A 232 28.05 24.29 -9.67
CA LEU A 232 28.29 23.33 -10.75
C LEU A 232 28.50 24.09 -12.08
N THR A 233 29.70 24.57 -12.29
CA THR A 233 30.05 25.43 -13.44
C THR A 233 30.66 24.67 -14.62
N ASP A 234 31.00 23.39 -14.44
CA ASP A 234 31.55 22.56 -15.51
C ASP A 234 30.54 22.41 -16.65
N PRO A 235 30.94 22.64 -17.93
CA PRO A 235 30.08 22.43 -19.09
C PRO A 235 29.49 21.03 -19.23
N ALA A 236 30.09 20.01 -18.59
CA ALA A 236 29.52 18.66 -18.55
C ALA A 236 28.10 18.63 -17.99
N PHE A 237 27.75 19.59 -17.11
CA PHE A 237 26.38 19.74 -16.57
C PHE A 237 25.39 20.44 -17.51
N ASP A 238 25.80 20.92 -18.70
CA ASP A 238 24.90 21.64 -19.62
C ASP A 238 23.83 20.71 -20.23
N ALA A 239 24.19 19.44 -20.46
CA ALA A 239 23.31 18.43 -21.04
C ALA A 239 22.60 17.61 -19.95
N GLN A 240 21.74 18.24 -19.13
CA GLN A 240 21.06 17.61 -17.98
C GLN A 240 20.48 16.22 -18.31
N MET A 241 19.82 16.10 -19.45
CA MET A 241 19.06 14.89 -19.84
C MET A 241 19.86 13.89 -20.66
N ASP A 242 21.17 14.12 -20.86
CA ASP A 242 22.03 13.15 -21.52
C ASP A 242 22.36 12.00 -20.54
N LYS A 243 21.59 10.93 -20.67
CA LYS A 243 21.73 9.73 -19.85
C LYS A 243 23.12 9.12 -19.88
N SER A 244 23.86 9.28 -21.00
CA SER A 244 25.22 8.72 -21.14
C SER A 244 26.23 9.44 -20.25
N ALA A 245 25.97 10.69 -19.89
CA ALA A 245 26.84 11.50 -19.04
C ALA A 245 26.58 11.32 -17.54
N TRP A 246 25.36 10.88 -17.14
CA TRP A 246 24.97 10.81 -15.72
C TRP A 246 25.95 10.08 -14.81
N PRO A 247 26.53 8.91 -15.18
CA PRO A 247 27.45 8.20 -14.29
C PRO A 247 28.76 8.95 -13.98
N SER A 248 29.09 10.01 -14.72
CA SER A 248 30.28 10.81 -14.54
C SER A 248 30.05 12.16 -13.87
N LEU A 249 28.78 12.51 -13.64
CA LEU A 249 28.34 13.77 -13.03
C LEU A 249 27.93 13.56 -11.57
#